data_523f7e30383bc98c7b87b9e3c7a18081
#
_entry.id   523f7e30383bc98c7b87b9e3c7a18081
#
_cell.length_a   1.000
_cell.length_b   1.000
_cell.length_c   1.000
_cell.angle_alpha   90.00
_cell.angle_beta   90.00
_cell.angle_gamma   90.00
#
_symmetry.space_group_name_H-M   'P 1'
#
loop_
_entity.id
_entity.type
_entity.pdbx_description
1 polymer ?
#
loop_
_entity_poly.entity_id
_entity_poly.type
_entity_poly.pdbx_seq_one_letter_code
_entity_poly.pdbx_strand_id
1 'polypeptide(L)'
;GYYVALAGRRAEPLEAVAAESGAADRALVVPTDVSDPQAVEHLFASTVKVFGRVDVLFNNAGVNAPGIPLEDLTIEQWKNVVDINLTGMFLCIQQAFRVMKAQTPRGGRIINNGSISATTPRPNSIAYTSTKHAVKGLTKTASIDGRKYDIAVGQIDIGNAATEMAQRMATGVIQANGEIAVEPLMDVNIVGQSVLYMANLPLEANVMFHTVMATKMPFAGR
;
A
#
# COMPACT_ATOMS: atom_id res chain seq x y z
N GLY A 1 8.18 -5.03 19.84
CA GLY A 1 8.08 -5.31 18.42
C GLY A 1 6.71 -5.86 18.07
N TYR A 2 6.41 -5.86 16.77
CA TYR A 2 5.15 -6.41 16.25
C TYR A 2 5.27 -7.91 15.96
N TYR A 3 4.16 -8.63 16.04
CA TYR A 3 3.92 -9.86 15.31
C TYR A 3 3.41 -9.49 13.92
N VAL A 4 3.96 -10.10 12.85
CA VAL A 4 3.71 -9.64 11.48
C VAL A 4 3.25 -10.79 10.60
N ALA A 5 2.07 -10.68 9.99
CA ALA A 5 1.68 -11.53 8.87
C ALA A 5 2.21 -10.91 7.56
N LEU A 6 3.08 -11.65 6.88
CA LEU A 6 3.66 -11.28 5.60
C LEU A 6 2.83 -11.88 4.47
N ALA A 7 2.22 -11.04 3.64
CA ALA A 7 1.33 -11.44 2.57
C ALA A 7 1.85 -11.00 1.19
N GLY A 8 1.77 -11.90 0.24
CA GLY A 8 2.14 -11.70 -1.15
C GLY A 8 2.01 -13.00 -1.91
N ARG A 9 2.04 -12.97 -3.24
CA ARG A 9 1.79 -14.17 -4.07
C ARG A 9 2.88 -15.24 -3.99
N ARG A 10 4.13 -14.84 -3.75
CA ARG A 10 5.30 -15.74 -3.76
C ARG A 10 5.76 -16.01 -2.34
N ALA A 11 5.80 -17.28 -1.94
CA ALA A 11 6.21 -17.69 -0.58
C ALA A 11 7.70 -17.38 -0.32
N GLU A 12 8.58 -17.74 -1.25
CA GLU A 12 10.04 -17.63 -1.09
C GLU A 12 10.52 -16.21 -0.70
N PRO A 13 10.12 -15.09 -1.37
CA PRO A 13 10.52 -13.76 -0.92
C PRO A 13 9.96 -13.38 0.47
N LEU A 14 8.78 -13.88 0.85
CA LEU A 14 8.21 -13.62 2.16
C LEU A 14 8.99 -14.35 3.25
N GLU A 15 9.39 -15.60 3.01
CA GLU A 15 10.24 -16.39 3.90
C GLU A 15 11.62 -15.75 4.07
N ALA A 16 12.22 -15.26 2.97
CA ALA A 16 13.48 -14.53 3.03
C ALA A 16 13.37 -13.28 3.91
N VAL A 17 12.32 -12.46 3.74
CA VAL A 17 12.08 -11.27 4.58
C VAL A 17 11.88 -11.66 6.06
N ALA A 18 11.13 -12.74 6.34
CA ALA A 18 10.97 -13.24 7.69
C ALA A 18 12.31 -13.63 8.34
N ALA A 19 13.16 -14.34 7.60
CA ALA A 19 14.49 -14.74 8.06
C ALA A 19 15.42 -13.54 8.29
N GLU A 20 15.48 -12.61 7.33
CA GLU A 20 16.32 -11.40 7.40
C GLU A 20 15.91 -10.44 8.52
N SER A 21 14.66 -10.48 8.96
CA SER A 21 14.15 -9.62 10.04
C SER A 21 14.81 -9.88 11.40
N GLY A 22 15.46 -11.04 11.59
CA GLY A 22 15.96 -11.49 12.88
C GLY A 22 14.86 -11.79 13.90
N ALA A 23 13.60 -11.90 13.46
CA ALA A 23 12.42 -12.11 14.29
C ALA A 23 11.44 -13.09 13.63
N ALA A 24 11.97 -14.16 13.04
CA ALA A 24 11.18 -15.17 12.32
C ALA A 24 10.12 -15.85 13.21
N ASP A 25 10.37 -15.95 14.51
CA ASP A 25 9.43 -16.45 15.54
C ASP A 25 8.17 -15.56 15.69
N ARG A 26 8.22 -14.31 15.22
CA ARG A 26 7.11 -13.34 15.22
C ARG A 26 6.55 -13.08 13.82
N ALA A 27 7.00 -13.82 12.81
CA ALA A 27 6.54 -13.68 11.43
C ALA A 27 5.65 -14.87 11.04
N LEU A 28 4.52 -14.58 10.43
CA LEU A 28 3.64 -15.56 9.78
C LEU A 28 3.63 -15.30 8.28
N VAL A 29 4.11 -16.25 7.49
CA VAL A 29 4.08 -16.17 6.03
C VAL A 29 2.77 -16.76 5.51
N VAL A 30 2.00 -15.97 4.76
CA VAL A 30 0.73 -16.40 4.16
C VAL A 30 0.73 -15.99 2.68
N PRO A 31 1.06 -16.89 1.76
CA PRO A 31 0.96 -16.63 0.32
C PRO A 31 -0.45 -16.22 -0.06
N THR A 32 -0.61 -15.01 -0.61
CA THR A 32 -1.92 -14.40 -0.84
C THR A 32 -1.93 -13.61 -2.14
N ASP A 33 -2.89 -13.87 -3.00
CA ASP A 33 -3.29 -12.94 -4.06
C ASP A 33 -4.37 -12.01 -3.49
N VAL A 34 -4.06 -10.73 -3.36
CA VAL A 34 -5.02 -9.77 -2.80
C VAL A 34 -6.23 -9.52 -3.69
N SER A 35 -6.17 -9.88 -4.97
CA SER A 35 -7.31 -9.79 -5.89
C SER A 35 -8.32 -10.95 -5.73
N ASP A 36 -7.95 -12.00 -5.00
CA ASP A 36 -8.83 -13.13 -4.68
C ASP A 36 -9.48 -12.94 -3.30
N PRO A 37 -10.82 -12.79 -3.23
CA PRO A 37 -11.54 -12.62 -1.97
C PRO A 37 -11.32 -13.77 -0.96
N GLN A 38 -11.20 -15.01 -1.46
CA GLN A 38 -11.02 -16.19 -0.60
C GLN A 38 -9.60 -16.24 -0.02
N ALA A 39 -8.58 -15.87 -0.83
CA ALA A 39 -7.22 -15.77 -0.35
C ALA A 39 -7.07 -14.68 0.71
N VAL A 40 -7.74 -13.52 0.54
CA VAL A 40 -7.74 -12.44 1.54
C VAL A 40 -8.45 -12.88 2.82
N GLU A 41 -9.60 -13.56 2.73
CA GLU A 41 -10.28 -14.11 3.90
C GLU A 41 -9.38 -15.10 4.67
N HIS A 42 -8.70 -16.00 3.95
CA HIS A 42 -7.76 -16.95 4.52
C HIS A 42 -6.58 -16.25 5.23
N LEU A 43 -6.03 -15.18 4.66
CA LEU A 43 -4.96 -14.38 5.26
C LEU A 43 -5.38 -13.86 6.65
N PHE A 44 -6.55 -13.22 6.73
CA PHE A 44 -7.02 -12.66 8.00
C PHE A 44 -7.38 -13.75 9.02
N ALA A 45 -8.04 -14.83 8.58
CA ALA A 45 -8.36 -15.97 9.44
C ALA A 45 -7.09 -16.62 10.02
N SER A 46 -6.07 -16.83 9.20
CA SER A 46 -4.77 -17.38 9.61
C SER A 46 -4.06 -16.45 10.60
N THR A 47 -4.07 -15.14 10.34
CA THR A 47 -3.48 -14.13 11.24
C THR A 47 -4.16 -14.14 12.61
N VAL A 48 -5.49 -14.16 12.64
CA VAL A 48 -6.26 -14.21 13.89
C VAL A 48 -6.05 -15.54 14.60
N LYS A 49 -5.97 -16.65 13.89
CA LYS A 49 -5.71 -17.97 14.47
C LYS A 49 -4.36 -18.03 15.19
N VAL A 50 -3.33 -17.38 14.64
CA VAL A 50 -1.95 -17.44 15.20
C VAL A 50 -1.72 -16.35 16.23
N PHE A 51 -2.14 -15.12 15.96
CA PHE A 51 -1.82 -13.95 16.80
C PHE A 51 -3.01 -13.42 17.60
N GLY A 52 -4.21 -13.98 17.42
CA GLY A 52 -5.42 -13.64 18.18
C GLY A 52 -6.14 -12.36 17.71
N ARG A 53 -5.46 -11.46 16.99
CA ARG A 53 -5.98 -10.13 16.60
C ARG A 53 -5.24 -9.51 15.43
N VAL A 54 -5.78 -8.41 14.93
CA VAL A 54 -5.12 -7.54 13.94
C VAL A 54 -5.18 -6.10 14.45
N ASP A 55 -4.05 -5.52 14.82
CA ASP A 55 -3.96 -4.14 15.31
C ASP A 55 -3.65 -3.14 14.20
N VAL A 56 -2.84 -3.57 13.22
CA VAL A 56 -2.41 -2.72 12.11
C VAL A 56 -2.53 -3.50 10.81
N LEU A 57 -3.13 -2.87 9.80
CA LEU A 57 -3.09 -3.31 8.41
C LEU A 57 -2.30 -2.27 7.60
N PHE A 58 -1.21 -2.70 6.94
CA PHE A 58 -0.56 -1.91 5.91
C PHE A 58 -0.88 -2.49 4.53
N ASN A 59 -1.75 -1.83 3.81
CA ASN A 59 -2.12 -2.18 2.44
C ASN A 59 -1.05 -1.71 1.47
N ASN A 60 -0.06 -2.55 1.21
CA ASN A 60 1.11 -2.22 0.39
C ASN A 60 1.07 -2.84 -1.01
N ALA A 61 0.33 -3.93 -1.22
CA ALA A 61 0.28 -4.61 -2.52
C ALA A 61 -0.11 -3.64 -3.65
N GLY A 62 0.66 -3.68 -4.74
CA GLY A 62 0.40 -2.83 -5.88
C GLY A 62 1.30 -3.14 -7.07
N VAL A 63 0.80 -2.86 -8.27
CA VAL A 63 1.49 -3.06 -9.54
C VAL A 63 1.32 -1.83 -10.42
N ASN A 64 2.17 -1.72 -11.44
CA ASN A 64 2.03 -0.77 -12.53
C ASN A 64 1.57 -1.47 -13.81
N ALA A 65 0.97 -0.70 -14.73
CA ALA A 65 0.85 -1.09 -16.12
C ALA A 65 2.14 -0.69 -16.90
N PRO A 66 2.35 -1.23 -18.10
CA PRO A 66 3.35 -0.70 -19.02
C PRO A 66 3.16 0.80 -19.26
N GLY A 67 4.25 1.56 -19.36
CA GLY A 67 4.23 3.00 -19.64
C GLY A 67 4.08 3.29 -21.14
N ILE A 68 2.93 2.99 -21.70
CA ILE A 68 2.58 3.10 -23.11
C ILE A 68 1.46 4.13 -23.32
N PRO A 69 1.22 4.64 -24.55
CA PRO A 69 0.10 5.51 -24.86
C PRO A 69 -1.24 4.93 -24.38
N LEU A 70 -2.17 5.81 -24.03
CA LEU A 70 -3.46 5.42 -23.44
C LEU A 70 -4.25 4.48 -24.36
N GLU A 71 -4.27 4.76 -25.65
CA GLU A 71 -4.97 4.01 -26.69
C GLU A 71 -4.42 2.60 -26.91
N ASP A 72 -3.15 2.36 -26.53
CA ASP A 72 -2.48 1.07 -26.69
C ASP A 72 -2.60 0.19 -25.44
N LEU A 73 -3.09 0.72 -24.32
CA LEU A 73 -3.24 -0.04 -23.08
C LEU A 73 -4.39 -1.06 -23.21
N THR A 74 -4.08 -2.34 -23.03
CA THR A 74 -5.11 -3.39 -23.14
C THR A 74 -6.04 -3.40 -21.93
N ILE A 75 -7.24 -3.95 -22.12
CA ILE A 75 -8.23 -4.11 -21.04
C ILE A 75 -7.70 -5.03 -19.93
N GLU A 76 -6.93 -6.05 -20.28
CA GLU A 76 -6.31 -6.98 -19.33
C GLU A 76 -5.27 -6.26 -18.46
N GLN A 77 -4.44 -5.40 -19.05
CA GLN A 77 -3.46 -4.59 -18.33
C GLN A 77 -4.15 -3.60 -17.38
N TRP A 78 -5.22 -2.95 -17.84
CA TRP A 78 -6.05 -2.08 -17.01
C TRP A 78 -6.66 -2.86 -15.84
N LYS A 79 -7.35 -3.97 -16.10
CA LYS A 79 -8.01 -4.80 -15.08
C LYS A 79 -7.01 -5.30 -14.05
N ASN A 80 -5.85 -5.81 -14.46
CA ASN A 80 -4.83 -6.28 -13.53
C ASN A 80 -4.42 -5.21 -12.52
N VAL A 81 -4.27 -3.95 -12.96
CA VAL A 81 -3.94 -2.85 -12.04
C VAL A 81 -5.12 -2.51 -11.13
N VAL A 82 -6.35 -2.48 -11.64
CA VAL A 82 -7.56 -2.21 -10.85
C VAL A 82 -7.79 -3.30 -9.82
N ASP A 83 -7.68 -4.56 -10.22
CA ASP A 83 -7.94 -5.72 -9.35
C ASP A 83 -6.96 -5.77 -8.18
N ILE A 84 -5.69 -5.49 -8.41
CA ILE A 84 -4.67 -5.52 -7.34
C ILE A 84 -4.69 -4.23 -6.52
N ASN A 85 -4.59 -3.05 -7.17
CA ASN A 85 -4.35 -1.78 -6.47
C ASN A 85 -5.60 -1.22 -5.80
N LEU A 86 -6.80 -1.53 -6.31
CA LEU A 86 -8.05 -0.97 -5.82
C LEU A 86 -8.95 -2.05 -5.20
N THR A 87 -9.33 -3.08 -5.96
CA THR A 87 -10.20 -4.15 -5.47
C THR A 87 -9.54 -4.91 -4.32
N GLY A 88 -8.26 -5.30 -4.47
CA GLY A 88 -7.51 -5.99 -3.43
C GLY A 88 -7.38 -5.17 -2.15
N MET A 89 -7.11 -3.86 -2.27
CA MET A 89 -7.09 -2.96 -1.11
C MET A 89 -8.45 -2.89 -0.42
N PHE A 90 -9.54 -2.79 -1.19
CA PHE A 90 -10.90 -2.83 -0.64
C PHE A 90 -11.18 -4.12 0.12
N LEU A 91 -10.83 -5.28 -0.44
CA LEU A 91 -11.01 -6.59 0.20
C LEU A 91 -10.25 -6.67 1.54
N CYS A 92 -9.01 -6.21 1.57
CA CYS A 92 -8.21 -6.17 2.80
C CYS A 92 -8.82 -5.21 3.84
N ILE A 93 -9.28 -4.02 3.45
CA ILE A 93 -10.00 -3.08 4.33
C ILE A 93 -11.26 -3.75 4.89
N GLN A 94 -12.04 -4.41 4.04
CA GLN A 94 -13.27 -5.09 4.46
C GLN A 94 -13.01 -6.16 5.53
N GLN A 95 -12.01 -7.01 5.33
CA GLN A 95 -11.64 -8.03 6.32
C GLN A 95 -11.07 -7.42 7.60
N ALA A 96 -10.23 -6.39 7.48
CA ALA A 96 -9.72 -5.67 8.66
C ALA A 96 -10.87 -5.09 9.49
N PHE A 97 -11.87 -4.47 8.86
CA PHE A 97 -13.06 -3.97 9.55
C PHE A 97 -13.82 -5.08 10.29
N ARG A 98 -14.01 -6.26 9.67
CA ARG A 98 -14.66 -7.40 10.32
C ARG A 98 -13.93 -7.82 11.58
N VAL A 99 -12.61 -7.98 11.51
CA VAL A 99 -11.77 -8.40 12.64
C VAL A 99 -11.69 -7.31 13.70
N MET A 100 -11.34 -6.07 13.34
CA MET A 100 -11.11 -4.96 14.26
C MET A 100 -12.39 -4.56 15.02
N LYS A 101 -13.56 -4.79 14.43
CA LYS A 101 -14.87 -4.57 15.12
C LYS A 101 -15.18 -5.65 16.14
N ALA A 102 -14.79 -6.89 15.88
CA ALA A 102 -15.14 -8.06 16.68
C ALA A 102 -14.14 -8.37 17.80
N GLN A 103 -12.89 -7.93 17.68
CA GLN A 103 -11.82 -8.22 18.66
C GLN A 103 -11.96 -7.42 19.95
N THR A 104 -11.29 -7.89 21.01
CA THR A 104 -11.25 -7.22 22.32
C THR A 104 -9.79 -6.99 22.75
N PRO A 105 -9.35 -5.75 23.05
CA PRO A 105 -10.09 -4.52 22.84
C PRO A 105 -10.39 -4.28 21.37
N ARG A 106 -11.52 -3.58 21.09
CA ARG A 106 -11.97 -3.23 19.75
C ARG A 106 -11.08 -2.16 19.14
N GLY A 107 -11.06 -2.09 17.81
CA GLY A 107 -10.36 -1.05 17.05
C GLY A 107 -9.05 -1.53 16.45
N GLY A 108 -8.38 -0.62 15.79
CA GLY A 108 -7.11 -0.86 15.08
C GLY A 108 -6.78 0.25 14.10
N ARG A 109 -5.73 0.07 13.32
CA ARG A 109 -5.24 1.06 12.36
C ARG A 109 -5.08 0.45 10.98
N ILE A 110 -5.53 1.19 9.97
CA ILE A 110 -5.34 0.85 8.55
C ILE A 110 -4.51 1.96 7.90
N ILE A 111 -3.43 1.58 7.24
CA ILE A 111 -2.55 2.47 6.48
C ILE A 111 -2.59 2.01 5.03
N ASN A 112 -3.13 2.84 4.14
CA ASN A 112 -3.19 2.55 2.72
C ASN A 112 -1.97 3.13 2.01
N ASN A 113 -1.29 2.32 1.21
CA ASN A 113 -0.20 2.79 0.35
C ASN A 113 -0.78 3.52 -0.87
N GLY A 114 -0.80 4.82 -0.79
CA GLY A 114 -1.13 5.72 -1.89
C GLY A 114 0.04 5.94 -2.85
N SER A 115 0.14 7.14 -3.35
CA SER A 115 1.25 7.62 -4.17
C SER A 115 1.09 9.12 -4.38
N ILE A 116 2.16 9.84 -4.63
CA ILE A 116 2.09 11.20 -5.18
C ILE A 116 1.31 11.26 -6.50
N SER A 117 1.23 10.15 -7.24
CA SER A 117 0.36 10.00 -8.43
C SER A 117 -1.13 10.11 -8.12
N ALA A 118 -1.53 10.09 -6.84
CA ALA A 118 -2.89 10.40 -6.41
C ALA A 118 -3.22 11.91 -6.44
N THR A 119 -2.27 12.76 -6.81
CA THR A 119 -2.44 14.21 -6.99
C THR A 119 -1.81 14.71 -8.26
N THR A 120 -0.63 14.24 -8.62
CA THR A 120 0.16 14.71 -9.76
C THR A 120 0.49 13.52 -10.67
N PRO A 121 -0.27 13.33 -11.77
CA PRO A 121 -0.08 12.21 -12.68
C PRO A 121 1.22 12.32 -13.48
N ARG A 122 1.64 11.21 -14.06
CA ARG A 122 2.70 11.14 -15.07
C ARG A 122 2.10 10.76 -16.43
N PRO A 123 2.75 11.11 -17.55
CA PRO A 123 2.38 10.57 -18.85
C PRO A 123 2.38 9.03 -18.83
N ASN A 124 1.53 8.42 -19.63
CA ASN A 124 1.45 6.96 -19.82
C ASN A 124 1.22 6.15 -18.51
N SER A 125 0.46 6.72 -17.57
CA SER A 125 0.22 6.07 -16.26
C SER A 125 -1.26 5.98 -15.89
N ILE A 126 -2.16 5.96 -16.90
CA ILE A 126 -3.62 6.07 -16.67
C ILE A 126 -4.15 5.07 -15.64
N ALA A 127 -3.81 3.78 -15.75
CA ALA A 127 -4.33 2.74 -14.85
C ALA A 127 -3.83 2.96 -13.40
N TYR A 128 -2.53 3.18 -13.24
CA TYR A 128 -1.95 3.43 -11.92
C TYR A 128 -2.48 4.71 -11.29
N THR A 129 -2.45 5.81 -12.03
CA THR A 129 -2.95 7.12 -11.57
C THR A 129 -4.41 7.04 -11.14
N SER A 130 -5.27 6.42 -11.97
CA SER A 130 -6.70 6.27 -11.65
C SER A 130 -6.91 5.49 -10.35
N THR A 131 -6.20 4.36 -10.17
CA THR A 131 -6.33 3.57 -8.94
C THR A 131 -5.81 4.34 -7.72
N LYS A 132 -4.71 5.08 -7.82
CA LYS A 132 -4.17 5.87 -6.70
C LYS A 132 -5.05 7.06 -6.32
N HIS A 133 -5.77 7.67 -7.28
CA HIS A 133 -6.84 8.64 -6.96
C HIS A 133 -8.03 7.98 -6.27
N ALA A 134 -8.45 6.79 -6.73
CA ALA A 134 -9.55 6.05 -6.11
C ALA A 134 -9.24 5.62 -4.67
N VAL A 135 -7.98 5.26 -4.37
CA VAL A 135 -7.51 4.94 -3.01
C VAL A 135 -7.76 6.09 -2.03
N LYS A 136 -7.66 7.36 -2.46
CA LYS A 136 -8.05 8.51 -1.61
C LYS A 136 -9.52 8.46 -1.21
N GLY A 137 -10.39 8.07 -2.13
CA GLY A 137 -11.82 7.89 -1.86
C GLY A 137 -12.06 6.78 -0.84
N LEU A 138 -11.43 5.60 -1.04
CA LEU A 138 -11.48 4.48 -0.08
C LEU A 138 -11.02 4.93 1.30
N THR A 139 -9.86 5.59 1.39
CA THR A 139 -9.28 6.05 2.66
C THR A 139 -10.22 7.00 3.39
N LYS A 140 -10.76 8.00 2.70
CA LYS A 140 -11.66 9.00 3.30
C LYS A 140 -12.94 8.35 3.84
N THR A 141 -13.60 7.50 3.03
CA THR A 141 -14.84 6.86 3.42
C THR A 141 -14.61 5.86 4.56
N ALA A 142 -13.60 4.98 4.44
CA ALA A 142 -13.26 4.04 5.50
C ALA A 142 -12.90 4.76 6.83
N SER A 143 -12.24 5.93 6.77
CA SER A 143 -11.96 6.73 7.98
C SER A 143 -13.23 7.22 8.67
N ILE A 144 -14.28 7.60 7.92
CA ILE A 144 -15.56 8.01 8.49
C ILE A 144 -16.28 6.80 9.09
N ASP A 145 -16.35 5.70 8.35
CA ASP A 145 -17.05 4.48 8.74
C ASP A 145 -16.41 3.81 9.97
N GLY A 146 -15.10 3.96 10.11
CA GLY A 146 -14.29 3.36 11.19
C GLY A 146 -14.44 4.05 12.54
N ARG A 147 -14.81 5.34 12.59
CA ARG A 147 -14.82 6.16 13.82
C ARG A 147 -15.58 5.53 14.98
N LYS A 148 -16.78 5.04 14.75
CA LYS A 148 -17.62 4.41 15.79
C LYS A 148 -17.08 3.05 16.28
N TYR A 149 -16.03 2.55 15.67
CA TYR A 149 -15.42 1.26 16.00
C TYR A 149 -13.96 1.39 16.48
N ASP A 150 -13.48 2.61 16.69
CA ASP A 150 -12.09 2.92 17.06
C ASP A 150 -11.09 2.43 16.00
N ILE A 151 -11.49 2.48 14.71
CA ILE A 151 -10.62 2.12 13.57
C ILE A 151 -10.13 3.41 12.94
N ALA A 152 -8.83 3.67 13.09
CA ALA A 152 -8.14 4.78 12.45
C ALA A 152 -7.70 4.39 11.04
N VAL A 153 -8.08 5.16 10.02
CA VAL A 153 -7.69 4.88 8.62
C VAL A 153 -6.97 6.09 8.05
N GLY A 154 -5.76 5.86 7.53
CA GLY A 154 -4.94 6.87 6.91
C GLY A 154 -4.26 6.35 5.64
N GLN A 155 -3.55 7.24 4.97
CA GLN A 155 -2.86 6.96 3.71
C GLN A 155 -1.45 7.54 3.75
N ILE A 156 -0.48 6.78 3.24
CA ILE A 156 0.86 7.28 2.95
C ILE A 156 1.02 7.45 1.43
N ASP A 157 1.34 8.65 0.99
CA ASP A 157 1.63 8.97 -0.41
C ASP A 157 3.15 8.99 -0.61
N ILE A 158 3.66 8.01 -1.35
CA ILE A 158 5.10 7.80 -1.52
C ILE A 158 5.54 8.32 -2.89
N GLY A 159 6.67 9.04 -2.91
CA GLY A 159 7.30 9.50 -4.14
C GLY A 159 8.75 9.04 -4.26
N ASN A 160 9.04 8.25 -5.31
CA ASN A 160 10.38 7.82 -5.72
C ASN A 160 11.22 7.14 -4.62
N ALA A 161 10.66 6.15 -3.90
CA ALA A 161 11.44 5.26 -3.06
C ALA A 161 12.25 4.25 -3.89
N ALA A 162 13.49 3.95 -3.47
CA ALA A 162 14.41 3.05 -4.17
C ALA A 162 13.96 1.58 -4.07
N THR A 163 13.01 1.19 -4.91
CA THR A 163 12.47 -0.16 -5.07
C THR A 163 12.63 -0.62 -6.51
N GLU A 164 12.50 -1.92 -6.79
CA GLU A 164 12.47 -2.45 -8.17
C GLU A 164 11.51 -1.66 -9.08
N MET A 165 10.30 -1.35 -8.59
CA MET A 165 9.30 -0.60 -9.35
C MET A 165 9.78 0.81 -9.73
N ALA A 166 10.62 1.42 -8.90
CA ALA A 166 11.11 2.78 -9.09
C ALA A 166 12.46 2.88 -9.80
N GLN A 167 13.12 1.77 -10.10
CA GLN A 167 14.46 1.80 -10.72
C GLN A 167 14.48 2.55 -12.05
N ARG A 168 13.42 2.47 -12.84
CA ARG A 168 13.28 3.25 -14.07
C ARG A 168 13.41 4.77 -13.87
N MET A 169 13.11 5.29 -12.67
CA MET A 169 13.27 6.72 -12.36
C MET A 169 14.75 7.13 -12.37
N ALA A 170 15.64 6.24 -11.95
CA ALA A 170 17.09 6.46 -11.94
C ALA A 170 17.71 6.39 -13.35
N THR A 171 17.05 5.77 -14.33
CA THR A 171 17.51 5.68 -15.71
C THR A 171 16.87 6.72 -16.63
N GLY A 172 15.75 7.31 -16.22
CA GLY A 172 15.02 8.34 -16.93
C GLY A 172 13.58 7.95 -17.23
N VAL A 173 12.68 8.90 -16.98
CA VAL A 173 11.25 8.77 -17.25
C VAL A 173 10.72 9.99 -18.00
N ILE A 174 9.67 9.77 -18.78
CA ILE A 174 9.02 10.84 -19.52
C ILE A 174 8.40 11.86 -18.55
N GLN A 175 8.68 13.13 -18.80
CA GLN A 175 8.16 14.27 -18.06
C GLN A 175 6.92 14.85 -18.75
N ALA A 176 6.19 15.74 -18.05
CA ALA A 176 4.99 16.37 -18.58
C ALA A 176 5.23 17.17 -19.88
N ASN A 177 6.43 17.70 -20.09
CA ASN A 177 6.85 18.40 -21.30
C ASN A 177 7.30 17.47 -22.44
N GLY A 178 7.27 16.14 -22.23
CA GLY A 178 7.69 15.13 -23.21
C GLY A 178 9.18 14.77 -23.16
N GLU A 179 9.99 15.47 -22.39
CA GLU A 179 11.42 15.13 -22.24
C GLU A 179 11.61 13.91 -21.34
N ILE A 180 12.75 13.22 -21.50
CA ILE A 180 13.15 12.14 -20.59
C ILE A 180 14.15 12.71 -19.58
N ALA A 181 13.84 12.60 -18.30
CA ALA A 181 14.73 13.04 -17.22
C ALA A 181 14.89 11.98 -16.13
N VAL A 182 16.09 11.93 -15.57
CA VAL A 182 16.40 11.15 -14.37
C VAL A 182 15.79 11.82 -13.16
N GLU A 183 15.13 11.03 -12.31
CA GLU A 183 14.58 11.53 -11.07
C GLU A 183 15.27 10.92 -9.85
N PRO A 184 15.57 11.73 -8.83
CA PRO A 184 16.16 11.24 -7.58
C PRO A 184 15.28 10.22 -6.88
N LEU A 185 15.92 9.25 -6.23
CA LEU A 185 15.29 8.26 -5.36
C LEU A 185 15.65 8.57 -3.90
N MET A 186 14.80 8.16 -2.97
CA MET A 186 15.09 8.13 -1.54
C MET A 186 15.24 6.68 -1.04
N ASP A 187 15.97 6.50 0.06
CA ASP A 187 16.10 5.19 0.71
C ASP A 187 14.70 4.68 1.15
N VAL A 188 14.40 3.43 0.82
CA VAL A 188 13.15 2.76 1.18
C VAL A 188 12.94 2.65 2.69
N ASN A 189 14.01 2.62 3.48
CA ASN A 189 13.94 2.59 4.94
C ASN A 189 13.24 3.84 5.52
N ILE A 190 13.30 4.98 4.83
CA ILE A 190 12.58 6.20 5.23
C ILE A 190 11.06 5.97 5.16
N VAL A 191 10.60 5.22 4.14
CA VAL A 191 9.20 4.83 4.03
C VAL A 191 8.81 3.90 5.18
N GLY A 192 9.65 2.90 5.49
CA GLY A 192 9.45 1.99 6.61
C GLY A 192 9.30 2.74 7.95
N GLN A 193 10.17 3.73 8.21
CA GLN A 193 10.09 4.59 9.40
C GLN A 193 8.80 5.41 9.43
N SER A 194 8.37 5.95 8.29
CA SER A 194 7.11 6.70 8.16
C SER A 194 5.89 5.81 8.46
N VAL A 195 5.86 4.59 7.94
CA VAL A 195 4.79 3.62 8.24
C VAL A 195 4.79 3.26 9.73
N LEU A 196 5.97 3.02 10.31
CA LEU A 196 6.12 2.72 11.74
C LEU A 196 5.67 3.89 12.62
N TYR A 197 5.98 5.12 12.24
CA TYR A 197 5.47 6.31 12.92
C TYR A 197 3.93 6.33 12.91
N MET A 198 3.30 6.14 11.76
CA MET A 198 1.84 6.10 11.65
C MET A 198 1.25 4.94 12.48
N ALA A 199 1.89 3.76 12.45
CA ALA A 199 1.42 2.57 13.15
C ALA A 199 1.47 2.71 14.68
N ASN A 200 2.45 3.44 15.22
CA ASN A 200 2.67 3.59 16.66
C ASN A 200 1.83 4.71 17.32
N LEU A 201 1.09 5.49 16.55
CA LEU A 201 0.22 6.51 17.13
C LEU A 201 -0.90 5.87 17.95
N PRO A 202 -1.33 6.45 19.09
CA PRO A 202 -2.54 6.02 19.79
C PRO A 202 -3.75 6.16 18.87
N LEU A 203 -4.80 5.33 19.10
CA LEU A 203 -5.98 5.32 18.22
C LEU A 203 -6.81 6.62 18.27
N GLU A 204 -6.63 7.44 19.28
CA GLU A 204 -7.23 8.79 19.37
C GLU A 204 -6.64 9.77 18.34
N ALA A 205 -5.44 9.49 17.82
CA ALA A 205 -4.75 10.29 16.81
C ALA A 205 -4.66 9.55 15.49
N ASN A 206 -4.89 10.23 14.38
CA ASN A 206 -4.77 9.66 13.03
C ASN A 206 -4.02 10.59 12.08
N VAL A 207 -3.03 10.05 11.39
CA VAL A 207 -2.43 10.69 10.21
C VAL A 207 -3.31 10.35 9.01
N MET A 208 -4.17 11.29 8.61
CA MET A 208 -5.10 11.07 7.50
C MET A 208 -4.41 10.93 6.15
N PHE A 209 -3.44 11.82 5.87
CA PHE A 209 -2.57 11.77 4.70
C PHE A 209 -1.16 12.15 5.10
N HIS A 210 -0.19 11.33 4.70
CA HIS A 210 1.22 11.54 4.92
C HIS A 210 1.96 11.43 3.58
N THR A 211 2.63 12.49 3.17
CA THR A 211 3.43 12.47 1.93
C THR A 211 4.91 12.41 2.28
N VAL A 212 5.59 11.40 1.76
CA VAL A 212 7.04 11.24 1.86
C VAL A 212 7.64 11.00 0.49
N MET A 213 8.63 11.78 0.10
CA MET A 213 9.20 11.73 -1.25
C MET A 213 10.65 12.18 -1.28
N ALA A 214 11.39 11.80 -2.33
CA ALA A 214 12.74 12.29 -2.54
C ALA A 214 12.73 13.83 -2.69
N THR A 215 13.53 14.52 -1.89
CA THR A 215 13.51 15.99 -1.79
C THR A 215 13.68 16.71 -3.13
N LYS A 216 14.51 16.16 -4.02
CA LYS A 216 14.85 16.78 -5.31
C LYS A 216 14.02 16.24 -6.47
N MET A 217 13.04 15.35 -6.24
CA MET A 217 12.18 14.89 -7.33
C MET A 217 11.22 15.99 -7.79
N PRO A 218 10.89 16.10 -9.08
CA PRO A 218 9.92 17.07 -9.56
C PRO A 218 8.51 16.64 -9.11
N PHE A 219 7.86 17.46 -8.28
CA PHE A 219 6.49 17.27 -7.80
C PHE A 219 5.74 18.59 -7.71
N ALA A 220 6.14 19.50 -6.83
CA ALA A 220 5.62 20.85 -6.78
C ALA A 220 6.30 21.71 -7.88
N GLY A 221 5.51 22.51 -8.61
CA GLY A 221 6.03 23.37 -9.68
C GLY A 221 6.23 22.67 -11.03
N ARG A 222 5.59 21.54 -11.25
CA ARG A 222 5.48 20.91 -12.57
C ARG A 222 4.51 21.67 -13.47
#